data_442ec7e26d7e8a305543d58f3dff23da
#
_entry.id   442ec7e26d7e8a305543d58f3dff23da
#
_cell.length_a   1.000
_cell.length_b   1.000
_cell.length_c   1.000
_cell.angle_alpha   90.00
_cell.angle_beta   90.00
_cell.angle_gamma   90.00
#
_symmetry.space_group_name_H-M   'P 1'
#
loop_
_entity.id
_entity.type
_entity.pdbx_description
1 polymer ?
#
loop_
_entity_poly.entity_id
_entity_poly.type
_entity_poly.pdbx_seq_one_letter_code
_entity_poly.pdbx_strand_id
1 'polypeptide(L)'
;MFNKLEETKKRYEFLTDEIVKPEVIANQNEWKKLVKERADIEEIVNKYAEYKEAEKNFEDCKAMMSDDDADIRELAKEEYDSFKTALDNVTEELKVLLIPKDPNDDKNVVIEIRGGAGGDEAALFGAELMRMYMHYADAKRWKVEEISSNMTELGGVKEVVFMVSGKGVYSKLKYESGVHRVQRVPETESQGRVHTSTVTVAVLPEAADVEVEILDKDLKIDTFRSGGAG
;
A
#
# COMPACT_ATOMS: atom_id res chain seq x y z
N MET A 1 -19.57 -14.77 -3.43
CA MET A 1 -18.11 -14.99 -3.34
C MET A 1 -17.63 -15.90 -4.47
N PHE A 2 -18.05 -17.14 -4.53
CA PHE A 2 -17.52 -18.16 -5.46
C PHE A 2 -17.70 -17.83 -6.95
N ASN A 3 -18.82 -17.26 -7.39
CA ASN A 3 -18.98 -16.82 -8.78
C ASN A 3 -17.91 -15.81 -9.20
N LYS A 4 -17.56 -14.88 -8.32
CA LYS A 4 -16.51 -13.89 -8.58
C LYS A 4 -15.12 -14.55 -8.65
N LEU A 5 -14.85 -15.58 -7.85
CA LEU A 5 -13.59 -16.33 -7.90
C LEU A 5 -13.45 -17.13 -9.20
N GLU A 6 -14.51 -17.74 -9.68
CA GLU A 6 -14.52 -18.41 -10.99
C GLU A 6 -14.29 -17.43 -12.14
N GLU A 7 -14.87 -16.24 -12.08
CA GLU A 7 -14.62 -15.18 -13.06
C GLU A 7 -13.16 -14.71 -13.00
N THR A 8 -12.60 -14.52 -11.79
CA THR A 8 -11.20 -14.17 -11.60
C THR A 8 -10.25 -15.23 -12.15
N LYS A 9 -10.56 -16.52 -11.93
CA LYS A 9 -9.79 -17.64 -12.51
C LYS A 9 -9.80 -17.61 -14.03
N LYS A 10 -10.98 -17.47 -14.65
CA LYS A 10 -11.09 -17.34 -16.11
C LYS A 10 -10.33 -16.13 -16.64
N ARG A 11 -10.36 -15.00 -15.91
CA ARG A 11 -9.59 -13.81 -16.27
C ARG A 11 -8.09 -14.05 -16.21
N TYR A 12 -7.61 -14.78 -15.20
CA TYR A 12 -6.21 -15.16 -15.07
C TYR A 12 -5.75 -16.05 -16.22
N GLU A 13 -6.55 -17.06 -16.57
CA GLU A 13 -6.28 -17.95 -17.71
C GLU A 13 -6.20 -17.15 -19.02
N PHE A 14 -7.18 -16.27 -19.25
CA PHE A 14 -7.19 -15.36 -20.40
C PHE A 14 -5.94 -14.48 -20.46
N LEU A 15 -5.57 -13.85 -19.36
CA LEU A 15 -4.38 -12.99 -19.28
C LEU A 15 -3.10 -13.80 -19.54
N THR A 16 -3.02 -15.02 -19.04
CA THR A 16 -1.87 -15.90 -19.26
C THR A 16 -1.68 -16.24 -20.73
N ASP A 17 -2.79 -16.43 -21.47
CA ASP A 17 -2.77 -16.69 -22.91
C ASP A 17 -2.46 -15.41 -23.71
N GLU A 18 -2.96 -14.24 -23.26
CA GLU A 18 -2.76 -12.97 -23.96
C GLU A 18 -1.31 -12.46 -23.88
N ILE A 19 -0.66 -12.55 -22.71
CA ILE A 19 0.69 -12.00 -22.51
C ILE A 19 1.79 -12.67 -23.35
N VAL A 20 1.51 -13.85 -23.91
CA VAL A 20 2.45 -14.59 -24.76
C VAL A 20 2.25 -14.32 -26.25
N LYS A 21 1.20 -13.58 -26.63
CA LYS A 21 0.93 -13.27 -28.03
C LYS A 21 1.93 -12.27 -28.59
N PRO A 22 2.50 -12.50 -29.79
CA PRO A 22 3.48 -11.58 -30.39
C PRO A 22 2.98 -10.15 -30.57
N GLU A 23 1.70 -9.98 -30.90
CA GLU A 23 1.04 -8.67 -31.06
C GLU A 23 1.01 -7.86 -29.76
N VAL A 24 0.73 -8.53 -28.63
CA VAL A 24 0.71 -7.92 -27.29
C VAL A 24 2.13 -7.59 -26.83
N ILE A 25 3.09 -8.49 -27.06
CA ILE A 25 4.51 -8.27 -26.72
C ILE A 25 5.08 -7.07 -27.49
N ALA A 26 4.65 -6.86 -28.75
CA ALA A 26 5.06 -5.72 -29.56
C ALA A 26 4.58 -4.38 -28.97
N ASN A 27 3.47 -4.36 -28.23
CA ASN A 27 2.95 -3.19 -27.54
C ASN A 27 3.36 -3.23 -26.03
N GLN A 28 4.54 -2.71 -25.72
CA GLN A 28 5.10 -2.75 -24.37
C GLN A 28 4.19 -2.16 -23.29
N ASN A 29 3.42 -1.12 -23.59
CA ASN A 29 2.53 -0.48 -22.62
C ASN A 29 1.34 -1.38 -22.27
N GLU A 30 0.76 -2.01 -23.26
CA GLU A 30 -0.33 -2.97 -23.10
C GLU A 30 0.16 -4.23 -22.38
N TRP A 31 1.29 -4.78 -22.83
CA TRP A 31 1.91 -5.94 -22.20
C TRP A 31 2.17 -5.75 -20.72
N LYS A 32 2.75 -4.60 -20.31
CA LYS A 32 2.99 -4.26 -18.91
C LYS A 32 1.71 -4.22 -18.09
N LYS A 33 0.62 -3.66 -18.65
CA LYS A 33 -0.68 -3.60 -17.98
C LYS A 33 -1.25 -5.00 -17.73
N LEU A 34 -1.23 -5.87 -18.76
CA LEU A 34 -1.73 -7.23 -18.64
C LEU A 34 -0.91 -8.10 -17.69
N VAL A 35 0.43 -7.98 -17.73
CA VAL A 35 1.32 -8.68 -16.80
C VAL A 35 1.07 -8.24 -15.36
N LYS A 36 0.88 -6.94 -15.13
CA LYS A 36 0.57 -6.42 -13.80
C LYS A 36 -0.78 -6.94 -13.31
N GLU A 37 -1.83 -6.83 -14.14
CA GLU A 37 -3.16 -7.35 -13.80
C GLU A 37 -3.12 -8.84 -13.46
N ARG A 38 -2.38 -9.64 -14.25
CA ARG A 38 -2.19 -11.08 -13.97
C ARG A 38 -1.52 -11.31 -12.62
N ALA A 39 -0.44 -10.55 -12.32
CA ALA A 39 0.27 -10.67 -11.05
C ALA A 39 -0.60 -10.28 -9.85
N ASP A 40 -1.46 -9.27 -10.00
CA ASP A 40 -2.35 -8.79 -8.95
C ASP A 40 -3.41 -9.84 -8.55
N ILE A 41 -3.83 -10.70 -9.48
CA ILE A 41 -4.85 -11.73 -9.22
C ILE A 41 -4.28 -13.14 -8.99
N GLU A 42 -2.98 -13.36 -9.24
CA GLU A 42 -2.32 -14.68 -9.15
C GLU A 42 -2.46 -15.28 -7.74
N GLU A 43 -2.25 -14.50 -6.70
CA GLU A 43 -2.36 -14.95 -5.31
C GLU A 43 -3.78 -15.44 -4.98
N ILE A 44 -4.81 -14.72 -5.47
CA ILE A 44 -6.22 -15.09 -5.29
C ILE A 44 -6.53 -16.42 -6.00
N VAL A 45 -6.02 -16.59 -7.24
CA VAL A 45 -6.26 -17.80 -8.04
C VAL A 45 -5.58 -19.01 -7.41
N ASN A 46 -4.34 -18.86 -6.94
CA ASN A 46 -3.62 -19.94 -6.26
C ASN A 46 -4.34 -20.35 -4.96
N LYS A 47 -4.75 -19.38 -4.16
CA LYS A 47 -5.49 -19.65 -2.92
C LYS A 47 -6.87 -20.27 -3.21
N TYR A 48 -7.51 -19.91 -4.31
CA TYR A 48 -8.76 -20.54 -4.73
C TYR A 48 -8.56 -21.99 -5.18
N ALA A 49 -7.43 -22.32 -5.80
CA ALA A 49 -7.09 -23.71 -6.11
C ALA A 49 -6.90 -24.55 -4.84
N GLU A 50 -6.19 -24.01 -3.84
CA GLU A 50 -6.05 -24.64 -2.51
C GLU A 50 -7.42 -24.86 -1.84
N TYR A 51 -8.33 -23.86 -1.93
CA TYR A 51 -9.69 -23.97 -1.42
C TYR A 51 -10.44 -25.13 -2.10
N LYS A 52 -10.36 -25.26 -3.42
CA LYS A 52 -11.02 -26.32 -4.18
C LYS A 52 -10.48 -27.71 -3.80
N GLU A 53 -9.20 -27.82 -3.53
CA GLU A 53 -8.58 -29.05 -3.06
C GLU A 53 -9.04 -29.39 -1.64
N ALA A 54 -9.04 -28.43 -0.73
CA ALA A 54 -9.52 -28.59 0.64
C ALA A 54 -11.02 -28.95 0.70
N GLU A 55 -11.86 -28.28 -0.13
CA GLU A 55 -13.29 -28.59 -0.28
C GLU A 55 -13.50 -30.04 -0.73
N LYS A 56 -12.76 -30.46 -1.76
CA LYS A 56 -12.82 -31.82 -2.27
C LYS A 56 -12.42 -32.85 -1.19
N ASN A 57 -11.29 -32.65 -0.53
CA ASN A 57 -10.81 -33.56 0.51
C ASN A 57 -11.81 -33.68 1.67
N PHE A 58 -12.45 -32.58 2.05
CA PHE A 58 -13.48 -32.56 3.07
C PHE A 58 -14.75 -33.33 2.66
N GLU A 59 -15.21 -33.12 1.39
CA GLU A 59 -16.37 -33.86 0.87
C GLU A 59 -16.07 -35.36 0.67
N ASP A 60 -14.86 -35.71 0.21
CA ASP A 60 -14.41 -37.12 0.12
C ASP A 60 -14.37 -37.76 1.50
N CYS A 61 -13.85 -37.07 2.53
CA CYS A 61 -13.87 -37.55 3.92
C CYS A 61 -15.30 -37.77 4.44
N LYS A 62 -16.23 -36.87 4.16
CA LYS A 62 -17.65 -37.03 4.51
C LYS A 62 -18.27 -38.23 3.83
N ALA A 63 -17.96 -38.48 2.55
CA ALA A 63 -18.45 -39.65 1.84
C ALA A 63 -17.93 -40.94 2.51
N MET A 64 -16.64 -40.98 2.88
CA MET A 64 -16.03 -42.13 3.58
C MET A 64 -16.64 -42.40 4.95
N MET A 65 -17.19 -41.41 5.65
CA MET A 65 -17.90 -41.64 6.93
C MET A 65 -19.16 -42.50 6.77
N SER A 66 -19.66 -42.65 5.54
CA SER A 66 -20.83 -43.48 5.20
C SER A 66 -20.45 -44.76 4.43
N ASP A 67 -19.16 -45.10 4.37
CA ASP A 67 -18.66 -46.30 3.70
C ASP A 67 -19.15 -47.60 4.40
N ASP A 68 -19.24 -48.67 3.63
CA ASP A 68 -19.64 -49.99 4.17
C ASP A 68 -18.57 -50.60 5.07
N ASP A 69 -17.29 -50.25 4.86
CA ASP A 69 -16.14 -50.69 5.64
C ASP A 69 -16.03 -49.90 6.97
N ALA A 70 -15.94 -50.63 8.08
CA ALA A 70 -15.86 -50.04 9.42
C ALA A 70 -14.53 -49.30 9.65
N ASP A 71 -13.42 -49.82 9.11
CA ASP A 71 -12.08 -49.24 9.28
C ASP A 71 -11.97 -47.92 8.51
N ILE A 72 -12.57 -47.84 7.32
CA ILE A 72 -12.65 -46.59 6.52
C ILE A 72 -13.47 -45.53 7.27
N ARG A 73 -14.61 -45.92 7.86
CA ARG A 73 -15.43 -44.98 8.64
C ARG A 73 -14.70 -44.43 9.87
N GLU A 74 -13.92 -45.28 10.55
CA GLU A 74 -13.17 -44.84 11.74
C GLU A 74 -12.06 -43.87 11.36
N LEU A 75 -11.28 -44.18 10.34
CA LEU A 75 -10.25 -43.30 9.81
C LEU A 75 -10.84 -41.94 9.37
N ALA A 76 -11.96 -41.95 8.65
CA ALA A 76 -12.62 -40.72 8.21
C ALA A 76 -13.09 -39.85 9.38
N LYS A 77 -13.52 -40.47 10.50
CA LYS A 77 -13.89 -39.72 11.71
C LYS A 77 -12.70 -39.06 12.39
N GLU A 78 -11.54 -39.72 12.41
CA GLU A 78 -10.32 -39.17 12.99
C GLU A 78 -9.82 -37.98 12.18
N GLU A 79 -9.95 -38.01 10.83
CA GLU A 79 -9.47 -36.97 9.94
C GLU A 79 -10.47 -35.83 9.73
N TYR A 80 -11.75 -36.04 10.06
CA TYR A 80 -12.82 -35.06 9.77
C TYR A 80 -12.54 -33.65 10.31
N ASP A 81 -12.13 -33.54 11.57
CA ASP A 81 -11.85 -32.25 12.22
C ASP A 81 -10.63 -31.57 11.60
N SER A 82 -9.66 -32.34 11.13
CA SER A 82 -8.47 -31.84 10.44
C SER A 82 -8.84 -31.22 9.09
N PHE A 83 -9.57 -31.95 8.24
CA PHE A 83 -10.02 -31.45 6.94
C PHE A 83 -10.97 -30.26 7.06
N LYS A 84 -11.86 -30.29 8.05
CA LYS A 84 -12.74 -29.16 8.34
C LYS A 84 -11.94 -27.90 8.72
N THR A 85 -10.98 -28.04 9.62
CA THR A 85 -10.13 -26.93 10.05
C THR A 85 -9.31 -26.38 8.89
N ALA A 86 -8.77 -27.24 8.02
CA ALA A 86 -8.04 -26.83 6.84
C ALA A 86 -8.93 -26.02 5.86
N LEU A 87 -10.15 -26.48 5.61
CA LEU A 87 -11.11 -25.79 4.76
C LEU A 87 -11.52 -24.42 5.34
N ASP A 88 -11.78 -24.37 6.66
CA ASP A 88 -12.14 -23.13 7.34
C ASP A 88 -11.00 -22.10 7.27
N ASN A 89 -9.75 -22.52 7.51
CA ASN A 89 -8.58 -21.66 7.43
C ASN A 89 -8.39 -21.06 6.02
N VAL A 90 -8.41 -21.91 4.99
CA VAL A 90 -8.26 -21.44 3.60
C VAL A 90 -9.42 -20.52 3.20
N THR A 91 -10.63 -20.77 3.71
CA THR A 91 -11.80 -19.92 3.47
C THR A 91 -11.62 -18.54 4.07
N GLU A 92 -11.09 -18.42 5.30
CA GLU A 92 -10.82 -17.14 5.94
C GLU A 92 -9.69 -16.39 5.21
N GLU A 93 -8.62 -17.08 4.81
CA GLU A 93 -7.54 -16.46 4.01
C GLU A 93 -8.06 -15.92 2.68
N LEU A 94 -8.93 -16.66 1.98
CA LEU A 94 -9.59 -16.19 0.76
C LEU A 94 -10.44 -14.94 0.98
N LYS A 95 -11.18 -14.87 2.09
CA LYS A 95 -11.97 -13.68 2.43
C LYS A 95 -11.07 -12.44 2.59
N VAL A 96 -9.92 -12.59 3.23
CA VAL A 96 -8.94 -11.51 3.41
C VAL A 96 -8.37 -11.07 2.06
N LEU A 97 -8.00 -12.01 1.17
CA LEU A 97 -7.47 -11.70 -0.17
C LEU A 97 -8.49 -11.01 -1.08
N LEU A 98 -9.79 -11.22 -0.85
CA LEU A 98 -10.86 -10.59 -1.62
C LEU A 98 -11.22 -9.18 -1.16
N ILE A 99 -10.63 -8.68 -0.07
CA ILE A 99 -10.79 -7.29 0.35
C ILE A 99 -10.15 -6.40 -0.73
N PRO A 100 -10.88 -5.41 -1.26
CA PRO A 100 -10.33 -4.52 -2.27
C PRO A 100 -9.07 -3.83 -1.76
N LYS A 101 -7.95 -4.02 -2.47
CA LYS A 101 -6.70 -3.31 -2.20
C LYS A 101 -6.82 -1.89 -2.76
N ASP A 102 -6.30 -0.90 -2.04
CA ASP A 102 -6.17 0.46 -2.54
C ASP A 102 -5.16 0.46 -3.71
N PRO A 103 -5.52 0.98 -4.88
CA PRO A 103 -4.61 1.00 -6.04
C PRO A 103 -3.32 1.79 -5.78
N ASN A 104 -3.29 2.61 -4.74
CA ASN A 104 -2.11 3.37 -4.34
C ASN A 104 -1.22 2.62 -3.34
N ASP A 105 -1.65 1.49 -2.79
CA ASP A 105 -0.93 0.78 -1.71
C ASP A 105 0.53 0.44 -2.05
N ASP A 106 0.82 0.15 -3.32
CA ASP A 106 2.17 -0.17 -3.80
C ASP A 106 3.00 1.05 -4.25
N LYS A 107 2.40 2.25 -4.21
CA LYS A 107 3.11 3.48 -4.60
C LYS A 107 4.14 3.91 -3.56
N ASN A 108 5.16 4.61 -4.03
CA ASN A 108 6.01 5.41 -3.17
C ASN A 108 5.21 6.56 -2.56
N VAL A 109 5.74 7.20 -1.54
CA VAL A 109 5.07 8.33 -0.88
C VAL A 109 5.96 9.56 -0.82
N VAL A 110 5.33 10.71 -0.89
CA VAL A 110 5.90 11.99 -0.49
C VAL A 110 5.34 12.32 0.89
N ILE A 111 6.24 12.50 1.85
CA ILE A 111 5.90 12.91 3.22
C ILE A 111 6.28 14.35 3.38
N GLU A 112 5.32 15.15 3.83
CA GLU A 112 5.51 16.55 4.17
C GLU A 112 5.22 16.71 5.69
N ILE A 113 6.16 17.31 6.39
CA ILE A 113 6.05 17.61 7.82
C ILE A 113 6.16 19.12 7.99
N ARG A 114 5.15 19.74 8.62
CA ARG A 114 5.12 21.17 8.91
C ARG A 114 4.89 21.43 10.40
N GLY A 115 5.73 22.27 10.98
CA GLY A 115 5.48 22.79 12.33
C GLY A 115 4.16 23.56 12.40
N GLY A 116 3.34 23.25 13.40
CA GLY A 116 2.08 23.92 13.68
C GLY A 116 2.17 24.88 14.88
N ALA A 117 1.24 24.77 15.82
CA ALA A 117 1.28 25.57 17.04
C ALA A 117 2.40 25.09 17.97
N GLY A 118 3.15 26.03 18.58
CA GLY A 118 4.21 25.73 19.55
C GLY A 118 5.57 26.37 19.21
N GLY A 119 5.69 27.11 18.12
CA GLY A 119 6.94 27.82 17.77
C GLY A 119 8.13 26.87 17.59
N ASP A 120 9.25 27.18 18.24
CA ASP A 120 10.48 26.39 18.15
C ASP A 120 10.32 24.95 18.64
N GLU A 121 9.48 24.71 19.65
CA GLU A 121 9.20 23.37 20.15
C GLU A 121 8.43 22.53 19.10
N ALA A 122 7.52 23.14 18.34
CA ALA A 122 6.86 22.46 17.23
C ALA A 122 7.87 22.09 16.12
N ALA A 123 8.85 22.94 15.86
CA ALA A 123 9.91 22.66 14.89
C ALA A 123 10.85 21.53 15.38
N LEU A 124 11.19 21.49 16.67
CA LEU A 124 11.97 20.41 17.28
C LEU A 124 11.20 19.09 17.21
N PHE A 125 9.91 19.09 17.54
CA PHE A 125 9.05 17.92 17.41
C PHE A 125 8.92 17.45 15.95
N GLY A 126 8.85 18.36 14.97
CA GLY A 126 8.90 18.05 13.55
C GLY A 126 10.17 17.29 13.15
N ALA A 127 11.33 17.71 13.68
CA ALA A 127 12.59 17.02 13.46
C ALA A 127 12.62 15.61 14.08
N GLU A 128 11.99 15.43 15.23
CA GLU A 128 11.84 14.10 15.87
C GLU A 128 10.97 13.17 15.03
N LEU A 129 9.83 13.66 14.53
CA LEU A 129 8.96 12.88 13.62
C LEU A 129 9.69 12.51 12.34
N MET A 130 10.43 13.44 11.74
CA MET A 130 11.25 13.15 10.56
C MET A 130 12.23 11.99 10.84
N ARG A 131 12.99 12.06 11.95
CA ARG A 131 13.91 10.98 12.36
C ARG A 131 13.18 9.65 12.58
N MET A 132 12.01 9.68 13.21
CA MET A 132 11.18 8.50 13.45
C MET A 132 10.82 7.81 12.12
N TYR A 133 10.35 8.56 11.12
CA TYR A 133 10.00 8.00 9.81
C TYR A 133 11.22 7.50 9.06
N MET A 134 12.37 8.20 9.14
CA MET A 134 13.64 7.73 8.56
C MET A 134 14.09 6.40 9.16
N HIS A 135 14.07 6.27 10.49
CA HIS A 135 14.42 5.00 11.14
C HIS A 135 13.46 3.86 10.78
N TYR A 136 12.15 4.18 10.68
CA TYR A 136 11.18 3.18 10.23
C TYR A 136 11.43 2.73 8.80
N ALA A 137 11.74 3.66 7.89
CA ALA A 137 12.08 3.38 6.51
C ALA A 137 13.34 2.49 6.41
N ASP A 138 14.39 2.81 7.17
CA ASP A 138 15.61 2.01 7.24
C ASP A 138 15.35 0.58 7.72
N ALA A 139 14.53 0.41 8.77
CA ALA A 139 14.14 -0.90 9.29
C ALA A 139 13.38 -1.73 8.25
N LYS A 140 12.66 -1.08 7.33
CA LYS A 140 11.93 -1.70 6.21
C LYS A 140 12.79 -1.84 4.95
N ARG A 141 14.03 -1.33 4.96
CA ARG A 141 14.93 -1.26 3.79
C ARG A 141 14.34 -0.43 2.65
N TRP A 142 13.59 0.61 2.98
CA TRP A 142 13.09 1.58 2.02
C TRP A 142 14.13 2.69 1.80
N LYS A 143 14.14 3.24 0.59
CA LYS A 143 15.00 4.38 0.25
C LYS A 143 14.30 5.66 0.67
N VAL A 144 15.03 6.57 1.32
CA VAL A 144 14.56 7.92 1.66
C VAL A 144 15.38 8.93 0.86
N GLU A 145 14.70 9.93 0.29
CA GLU A 145 15.32 11.00 -0.49
C GLU A 145 14.68 12.33 -0.08
N GLU A 146 15.49 13.23 0.46
CA GLU A 146 15.04 14.58 0.83
C GLU A 146 14.82 15.42 -0.43
N ILE A 147 13.63 16.04 -0.53
CA ILE A 147 13.27 16.92 -1.64
C ILE A 147 13.55 18.37 -1.25
N SER A 148 13.10 18.78 -0.07
CA SER A 148 13.33 20.13 0.46
C SER A 148 13.25 20.14 1.97
N SER A 149 13.99 21.03 2.61
CA SER A 149 13.93 21.26 4.06
C SER A 149 14.12 22.72 4.41
N ASN A 150 13.41 23.14 5.46
CA ASN A 150 13.55 24.46 6.09
C ASN A 150 13.83 24.22 7.57
N MET A 151 15.12 24.25 7.93
CA MET A 151 15.60 23.98 9.29
C MET A 151 15.62 25.27 10.12
N THR A 152 15.49 25.13 11.44
CA THR A 152 15.69 26.22 12.41
C THR A 152 17.12 26.22 12.93
N GLU A 153 17.58 27.35 13.49
CA GLU A 153 18.91 27.45 14.13
C GLU A 153 19.10 26.49 15.29
N LEU A 154 18.00 26.08 15.96
CA LEU A 154 18.00 25.12 17.05
C LEU A 154 17.94 23.67 16.59
N GLY A 155 18.09 23.38 15.31
CA GLY A 155 18.03 22.02 14.75
C GLY A 155 16.62 21.46 14.62
N GLY A 156 15.59 22.27 14.75
CA GLY A 156 14.20 21.93 14.46
C GLY A 156 13.90 22.05 12.96
N VAL A 157 12.73 21.58 12.53
CA VAL A 157 12.24 21.61 11.17
C VAL A 157 10.95 22.42 11.10
N LYS A 158 10.97 23.57 10.40
CA LYS A 158 9.73 24.31 10.09
C LYS A 158 8.91 23.59 9.05
N GLU A 159 9.59 23.06 8.04
CA GLU A 159 9.01 22.29 6.96
C GLU A 159 10.07 21.33 6.39
N VAL A 160 9.68 20.10 6.12
CA VAL A 160 10.50 19.16 5.37
C VAL A 160 9.61 18.33 4.44
N VAL A 161 10.10 18.08 3.24
CA VAL A 161 9.47 17.21 2.25
C VAL A 161 10.49 16.16 1.83
N PHE A 162 10.13 14.91 1.93
CA PHE A 162 10.98 13.79 1.50
C PHE A 162 10.17 12.68 0.88
N MET A 163 10.78 11.96 -0.06
CA MET A 163 10.21 10.79 -0.70
C MET A 163 10.66 9.53 0.01
N VAL A 164 9.76 8.59 0.19
CA VAL A 164 10.05 7.24 0.66
C VAL A 164 9.65 6.23 -0.42
N SER A 165 10.62 5.46 -0.89
CA SER A 165 10.45 4.53 -2.00
C SER A 165 10.71 3.09 -1.57
N GLY A 166 9.80 2.18 -1.94
CA GLY A 166 9.89 0.76 -1.61
C GLY A 166 8.55 0.03 -1.78
N LYS A 167 8.57 -1.28 -1.52
CA LYS A 167 7.36 -2.08 -1.65
C LYS A 167 6.35 -1.78 -0.54
N GLY A 168 5.12 -1.41 -0.94
CA GLY A 168 4.00 -1.22 -0.02
C GLY A 168 4.17 -0.04 0.95
N VAL A 169 4.91 1.00 0.56
CA VAL A 169 5.17 2.17 1.43
C VAL A 169 3.89 2.89 1.77
N TYR A 170 3.07 3.21 0.75
CA TYR A 170 1.81 3.92 0.97
C TYR A 170 0.85 3.11 1.85
N SER A 171 0.74 1.81 1.67
CA SER A 171 -0.13 0.95 2.48
C SER A 171 0.18 1.02 3.98
N LYS A 172 1.43 1.32 4.36
CA LYS A 172 1.87 1.41 5.75
C LYS A 172 1.77 2.81 6.32
N LEU A 173 2.00 3.84 5.50
CA LEU A 173 2.13 5.21 5.95
C LEU A 173 0.89 6.08 5.70
N LYS A 174 -0.06 5.65 4.88
CA LYS A 174 -1.26 6.43 4.51
C LYS A 174 -2.10 6.91 5.71
N TYR A 175 -2.05 6.21 6.83
CA TYR A 175 -2.80 6.56 8.05
C TYR A 175 -2.05 7.52 8.97
N GLU A 176 -0.80 7.87 8.65
CA GLU A 176 0.00 8.83 9.41
C GLU A 176 -0.36 10.29 9.09
N SER A 177 -1.11 10.52 7.99
CA SER A 177 -1.59 11.87 7.65
C SER A 177 -2.49 12.44 8.74
N GLY A 178 -2.16 13.62 9.20
CA GLY A 178 -2.94 14.32 10.22
C GLY A 178 -2.12 15.25 11.10
N VAL A 179 -2.72 15.65 12.21
CA VAL A 179 -2.06 16.50 13.22
C VAL A 179 -1.49 15.61 14.31
N HIS A 180 -0.18 15.67 14.47
CA HIS A 180 0.54 15.03 15.57
C HIS A 180 0.71 16.03 16.70
N ARG A 181 0.49 15.60 17.94
CA ARG A 181 0.52 16.45 19.11
C ARG A 181 1.48 15.87 20.16
N VAL A 182 2.31 16.73 20.72
CA VAL A 182 3.16 16.41 21.87
C VAL A 182 2.79 17.28 23.07
N GLN A 183 2.80 16.67 24.24
CA GLN A 183 2.64 17.37 25.53
C GLN A 183 3.84 17.01 26.38
N ARG A 184 4.75 17.98 26.54
CA ARG A 184 5.96 17.83 27.32
C ARG A 184 6.43 19.21 27.84
N VAL A 185 7.39 19.23 28.75
CA VAL A 185 8.13 20.45 29.05
C VAL A 185 9.09 20.68 27.89
N PRO A 186 8.94 21.78 27.11
CA PRO A 186 9.83 22.06 26.00
C PRO A 186 11.28 22.29 26.45
N GLU A 187 12.25 21.97 25.63
CA GLU A 187 13.66 22.32 25.85
C GLU A 187 13.86 23.84 25.94
N THR A 188 12.97 24.61 25.34
CA THR A 188 12.95 26.08 25.35
C THR A 188 12.25 26.69 26.59
N GLU A 189 11.67 25.86 27.47
CA GLU A 189 10.93 26.31 28.66
C GLU A 189 11.81 26.28 29.92
N SER A 190 12.01 27.44 30.54
CA SER A 190 12.88 27.58 31.72
C SER A 190 12.17 27.37 33.06
N GLN A 191 10.83 27.40 33.09
CA GLN A 191 10.02 27.30 34.31
C GLN A 191 9.40 25.93 34.55
N GLY A 192 9.72 24.94 33.74
CA GLY A 192 9.25 23.56 33.90
C GLY A 192 7.75 23.35 33.57
N ARG A 193 7.10 24.26 32.83
CA ARG A 193 5.69 24.15 32.45
C ARG A 193 5.51 23.22 31.29
N VAL A 194 4.50 22.37 31.36
CA VAL A 194 4.09 21.50 30.23
C VAL A 194 3.38 22.34 29.18
N HIS A 195 3.88 22.28 27.93
CA HIS A 195 3.23 22.89 26.77
C HIS A 195 2.71 21.85 25.81
N THR A 196 1.76 22.25 24.98
CA THR A 196 1.26 21.45 23.86
C THR A 196 1.81 22.03 22.58
N SER A 197 2.49 21.21 21.80
CA SER A 197 2.96 21.56 20.45
C SER A 197 2.39 20.62 19.42
N THR A 198 2.18 21.11 18.20
CA THR A 198 1.57 20.36 17.11
C THR A 198 2.41 20.43 15.85
N VAL A 199 2.36 19.35 15.09
CA VAL A 199 2.98 19.21 13.77
C VAL A 199 1.96 18.58 12.84
N THR A 200 1.87 19.07 11.62
CA THR A 200 1.06 18.46 10.57
C THR A 200 1.92 17.55 9.72
N VAL A 201 1.45 16.34 9.49
CA VAL A 201 2.07 15.37 8.59
C VAL A 201 1.10 15.12 7.43
N ALA A 202 1.58 15.24 6.20
CA ALA A 202 0.86 14.82 5.00
C ALA A 202 1.62 13.66 4.35
N VAL A 203 0.90 12.59 4.02
CA VAL A 203 1.43 11.43 3.29
C VAL A 203 0.64 11.32 1.99
N LEU A 204 1.31 11.59 0.88
CA LEU A 204 0.73 11.62 -0.45
C LEU A 204 1.32 10.50 -1.29
N PRO A 205 0.51 9.72 -2.04
CA PRO A 205 1.06 8.76 -2.98
C PRO A 205 1.80 9.50 -4.09
N GLU A 206 2.93 8.94 -4.54
CA GLU A 206 3.65 9.46 -5.69
C GLU A 206 2.70 9.57 -6.89
N ALA A 207 2.66 10.75 -7.50
CA ALA A 207 1.88 10.96 -8.71
C ALA A 207 2.47 10.12 -9.85
N ALA A 208 1.61 9.41 -10.59
CA ALA A 208 2.02 8.83 -11.86
C ALA A 208 2.30 9.98 -12.85
N ASP A 209 3.24 9.74 -13.77
CA ASP A 209 3.43 10.66 -14.90
C ASP A 209 2.07 10.90 -15.58
N VAL A 210 1.56 12.09 -15.43
CA VAL A 210 0.35 12.50 -16.14
C VAL A 210 0.84 12.95 -17.51
N GLU A 211 0.48 12.22 -18.56
CA GLU A 211 0.62 12.74 -19.92
C GLU A 211 -0.33 13.93 -20.06
N VAL A 212 0.21 15.13 -19.84
CA VAL A 212 -0.51 16.37 -20.08
C VAL A 212 -0.31 16.72 -21.54
N GLU A 213 -1.32 16.50 -22.36
CA GLU A 213 -1.35 17.01 -23.73
C GLU A 213 -1.78 18.48 -23.68
N ILE A 214 -0.82 19.39 -23.93
CA ILE A 214 -1.09 20.82 -24.02
C ILE A 214 -1.41 21.15 -25.47
N LEU A 215 -2.68 21.40 -25.76
CA LEU A 215 -3.12 21.80 -27.10
C LEU A 215 -2.96 23.30 -27.27
N ASP A 216 -2.68 23.78 -28.50
CA ASP A 216 -2.55 25.21 -28.81
C ASP A 216 -3.76 26.03 -28.34
N LYS A 217 -4.96 25.47 -28.37
CA LYS A 217 -6.20 26.10 -27.86
C LYS A 217 -6.22 26.33 -26.34
N ASP A 218 -5.39 25.62 -25.59
CA ASP A 218 -5.30 25.70 -24.13
C ASP A 218 -4.26 26.75 -23.69
N LEU A 219 -3.51 27.30 -24.68
CA LEU A 219 -2.49 28.32 -24.45
C LEU A 219 -3.07 29.71 -24.70
N LYS A 220 -2.93 30.59 -23.73
CA LYS A 220 -3.11 32.04 -23.92
C LYS A 220 -1.75 32.69 -23.91
N ILE A 221 -1.31 33.21 -25.09
CA ILE A 221 -0.03 33.86 -25.24
C ILE A 221 -0.28 35.39 -25.24
N ASP A 222 0.09 36.06 -24.17
CA ASP A 222 0.05 37.50 -24.06
C ASP A 222 1.47 38.06 -24.26
N THR A 223 1.65 38.95 -25.23
CA THR A 223 2.92 39.64 -25.48
C THR A 223 2.85 41.07 -24.97
N PHE A 224 3.84 41.50 -24.23
CA PHE A 224 3.94 42.87 -23.77
C PHE A 224 5.41 43.38 -23.88
N ARG A 225 5.55 44.68 -24.01
CA ARG A 225 6.88 45.28 -24.06
C ARG A 225 7.49 45.32 -22.66
N SER A 226 8.78 45.00 -22.54
CA SER A 226 9.50 45.23 -21.29
C SER A 226 9.48 46.71 -20.94
N GLY A 227 9.00 47.05 -19.74
CA GLY A 227 8.89 48.45 -19.31
C GLY A 227 10.20 49.00 -18.71
N GLY A 228 11.35 48.39 -18.93
CA GLY A 228 12.65 48.89 -18.44
C GLY A 228 13.35 49.77 -19.42
N ALA A 229 13.96 50.86 -18.96
CA ALA A 229 14.97 51.57 -19.72
C ALA A 229 16.15 50.63 -19.96
N GLY A 230 16.51 50.45 -21.25
CA GLY A 230 17.63 49.61 -21.65
C GLY A 230 18.97 50.06 -21.09
#